data_e7b35cd7a3a2a49ce6877958d24bdf24
#
_entry.id   e7b35cd7a3a2a49ce6877958d24bdf24
#
_cell.length_a   1.000
_cell.length_b   1.000
_cell.length_c   1.000
_cell.angle_alpha   90.00
_cell.angle_beta   90.00
_cell.angle_gamma   90.00
#
_symmetry.space_group_name_H-M   'P 1'
#
loop_
_entity.id
_entity.type
_entity.pdbx_description
1 polymer ?
#
loop_
_entity_poly.entity_id
_entity_poly.type
_entity_poly.pdbx_seq_one_letter_code
_entity_poly.pdbx_strand_id
1 'polypeptide(L)'
;HSILHEYGLPYEFPSEVLEEAASFEVKISPEEIKNRKDFRKTLTFTIDPKTAKDFDDALSFKKISNNRYEVGIHIADVSHYVRPNTLLDQEAYERATSVYLVDRVVPMLPEVLSNDLCSLRPQEEKLTFSAVFTIDEKGKVYEEWYGRTVIYSDYRFAYEEVQCMIEQEKPIVEAKHSLTGTEYTVPEHVFNAIQSLNSIAKNLREDRMKK
;
A
#
# COMPACT_ATOMS: atom_id res chain seq x y z
N HIS A 1 17.57 -24.32 4.17
CA HIS A 1 18.47 -24.46 2.99
C HIS A 1 18.12 -25.65 2.08
N SER A 2 17.67 -26.80 2.60
CA SER A 2 17.37 -27.98 1.75
C SER A 2 16.22 -27.75 0.76
N ILE A 3 15.12 -27.12 1.20
CA ILE A 3 13.96 -26.84 0.33
C ILE A 3 14.33 -25.87 -0.80
N LEU A 4 15.07 -24.80 -0.49
CA LEU A 4 15.51 -23.84 -1.50
C LEU A 4 16.33 -24.50 -2.61
N HIS A 5 17.24 -25.38 -2.22
CA HIS A 5 18.10 -26.11 -3.16
C HIS A 5 17.32 -27.14 -3.96
N GLU A 6 16.40 -27.88 -3.31
CA GLU A 6 15.58 -28.93 -3.93
C GLU A 6 14.68 -28.36 -5.04
N TYR A 7 14.10 -27.16 -4.80
CA TYR A 7 13.22 -26.50 -5.78
C TYR A 7 13.92 -25.44 -6.63
N GLY A 8 15.26 -25.32 -6.53
CA GLY A 8 16.04 -24.38 -7.34
C GLY A 8 15.67 -22.91 -7.12
N LEU A 9 15.18 -22.56 -5.92
CA LEU A 9 14.78 -21.18 -5.61
C LEU A 9 16.01 -20.30 -5.43
N PRO A 10 16.18 -19.22 -6.23
CA PRO A 10 17.34 -18.33 -6.17
C PRO A 10 17.23 -17.46 -4.91
N TYR A 11 18.02 -17.78 -3.88
CA TYR A 11 17.98 -17.05 -2.60
C TYR A 11 18.76 -15.74 -2.65
N GLU A 12 19.90 -15.74 -3.34
CA GLU A 12 20.77 -14.57 -3.46
C GLU A 12 20.51 -13.84 -4.80
N PHE A 13 20.66 -12.53 -4.80
CA PHE A 13 20.63 -11.72 -6.00
C PHE A 13 22.06 -11.59 -6.57
N PRO A 14 22.21 -11.56 -7.91
CA PRO A 14 23.49 -11.17 -8.53
C PRO A 14 23.95 -9.78 -8.06
N SER A 15 25.28 -9.58 -7.93
CA SER A 15 25.86 -8.30 -7.47
C SER A 15 25.45 -7.12 -8.33
N GLU A 16 25.39 -7.30 -9.64
CA GLU A 16 25.03 -6.26 -10.60
C GLU A 16 23.57 -5.80 -10.43
N VAL A 17 22.67 -6.73 -10.07
CA VAL A 17 21.26 -6.43 -9.76
C VAL A 17 21.15 -5.62 -8.47
N LEU A 18 21.93 -5.98 -7.44
CA LEU A 18 21.96 -5.24 -6.19
C LEU A 18 22.56 -3.83 -6.36
N GLU A 19 23.59 -3.68 -7.19
CA GLU A 19 24.20 -2.40 -7.54
C GLU A 19 23.20 -1.50 -8.29
N GLU A 20 22.47 -2.06 -9.27
CA GLU A 20 21.40 -1.32 -9.96
C GLU A 20 20.32 -0.87 -8.97
N ALA A 21 19.85 -1.77 -8.11
CA ALA A 21 18.85 -1.44 -7.10
C ALA A 21 19.32 -0.35 -6.10
N ALA A 22 20.59 -0.38 -5.71
CA ALA A 22 21.18 0.61 -4.81
C ALA A 22 21.45 1.97 -5.47
N SER A 23 21.41 2.05 -6.80
CA SER A 23 21.67 3.29 -7.54
C SER A 23 20.48 4.27 -7.54
N PHE A 24 19.29 3.84 -7.16
CA PHE A 24 18.12 4.70 -7.12
C PHE A 24 18.16 5.69 -5.97
N GLU A 25 17.82 6.94 -6.30
CA GLU A 25 17.67 7.98 -5.29
C GLU A 25 16.39 7.77 -4.45
N VAL A 26 16.53 7.88 -3.14
CA VAL A 26 15.38 7.81 -2.21
C VAL A 26 14.48 9.04 -2.36
N LYS A 27 15.08 10.21 -2.68
CA LYS A 27 14.36 11.47 -2.80
C LYS A 27 13.70 11.59 -4.18
N ILE A 28 12.37 11.76 -4.17
CA ILE A 28 11.61 12.01 -5.39
C ILE A 28 11.95 13.39 -5.94
N SER A 29 12.30 13.47 -7.23
CA SER A 29 12.63 14.74 -7.86
C SER A 29 11.41 15.65 -8.02
N PRO A 30 11.56 16.98 -7.95
CA PRO A 30 10.47 17.92 -8.19
C PRO A 30 9.83 17.77 -9.58
N GLU A 31 10.62 17.35 -10.57
CA GLU A 31 10.15 17.09 -11.92
C GLU A 31 9.21 15.88 -11.98
N GLU A 32 9.58 14.78 -11.29
CA GLU A 32 8.73 13.58 -11.19
C GLU A 32 7.40 13.90 -10.48
N ILE A 33 7.45 14.67 -9.40
CA ILE A 33 6.26 15.13 -8.67
C ILE A 33 5.33 15.92 -9.61
N LYS A 34 5.89 16.82 -10.41
CA LYS A 34 5.12 17.67 -11.33
C LYS A 34 4.40 16.87 -12.41
N ASN A 35 4.95 15.72 -12.80
CA ASN A 35 4.38 14.85 -13.84
C ASN A 35 3.31 13.88 -13.29
N ARG A 36 2.99 13.97 -11.99
CA ARG A 36 2.04 13.10 -11.30
C ARG A 36 0.89 13.89 -10.68
N LYS A 37 -0.25 13.24 -10.49
CA LYS A 37 -1.34 13.82 -9.69
C LYS A 37 -0.94 13.78 -8.21
N ASP A 38 -1.00 14.92 -7.55
CA ASP A 38 -0.50 15.10 -6.18
C ASP A 38 -1.59 14.79 -5.14
N PHE A 39 -1.40 13.71 -4.39
CA PHE A 39 -2.23 13.28 -3.27
C PHE A 39 -1.59 13.45 -1.90
N ARG A 40 -0.42 14.11 -1.81
CA ARG A 40 0.33 14.27 -0.55
C ARG A 40 -0.41 15.04 0.55
N LYS A 41 -1.48 15.76 0.20
CA LYS A 41 -2.32 16.50 1.15
C LYS A 41 -3.67 15.83 1.39
N THR A 42 -3.90 14.66 0.82
CA THR A 42 -5.14 13.88 1.00
C THR A 42 -4.86 12.81 2.05
N LEU A 43 -5.73 12.70 3.06
CA LEU A 43 -5.61 11.66 4.08
C LEU A 43 -5.39 10.29 3.42
N THR A 44 -4.25 9.68 3.70
CA THR A 44 -3.82 8.42 3.10
C THR A 44 -3.25 7.51 4.19
N PHE A 45 -3.57 6.22 4.15
CA PHE A 45 -3.08 5.24 5.10
C PHE A 45 -3.03 3.84 4.51
N THR A 46 -2.19 2.99 5.09
CA THR A 46 -2.13 1.55 4.79
C THR A 46 -2.81 0.74 5.89
N ILE A 47 -3.30 -0.47 5.53
CA ILE A 47 -3.93 -1.43 6.46
C ILE A 47 -3.37 -2.81 6.12
N ASP A 48 -2.48 -3.33 6.96
CA ASP A 48 -1.65 -4.50 6.66
C ASP A 48 -1.57 -5.47 7.85
N PRO A 49 -1.04 -6.69 7.68
CA PRO A 49 -0.69 -7.54 8.81
C PRO A 49 0.31 -6.86 9.75
N LYS A 50 0.25 -7.16 11.05
CA LYS A 50 1.20 -6.60 12.05
C LYS A 50 2.67 -6.78 11.66
N THR A 51 2.99 -7.90 11.03
CA THR A 51 4.36 -8.30 10.66
C THR A 51 4.80 -7.78 9.30
N ALA A 52 3.93 -7.13 8.54
CA ALA A 52 4.25 -6.61 7.20
C ALA A 52 5.37 -5.56 7.26
N LYS A 53 6.27 -5.61 6.28
CA LYS A 53 7.35 -4.64 6.06
C LYS A 53 7.24 -4.00 4.67
N ASP A 54 6.60 -4.68 3.75
CA ASP A 54 6.28 -4.33 2.38
C ASP A 54 4.81 -3.87 2.32
N PHE A 55 4.62 -2.56 2.19
CA PHE A 55 3.27 -1.96 2.09
C PHE A 55 3.02 -1.65 0.62
N ASP A 56 2.33 -2.56 -0.07
CA ASP A 56 2.15 -2.49 -1.53
C ASP A 56 1.00 -1.59 -1.94
N ASP A 57 0.01 -1.40 -1.06
CA ASP A 57 -1.16 -0.58 -1.33
C ASP A 57 -1.52 0.36 -0.18
N ALA A 58 -2.15 1.48 -0.52
CA ALA A 58 -2.67 2.46 0.41
C ALA A 58 -4.04 2.96 -0.04
N LEU A 59 -4.84 3.41 0.90
CA LEU A 59 -6.14 4.03 0.67
C LEU A 59 -6.08 5.52 0.98
N SER A 60 -6.60 6.35 0.08
CA SER A 60 -6.89 7.74 0.40
C SER A 60 -8.38 8.02 0.48
N PHE A 61 -8.75 8.97 1.33
CA PHE A 61 -10.14 9.32 1.55
C PHE A 61 -10.34 10.83 1.68
N LYS A 62 -11.30 11.35 0.91
CA LYS A 62 -11.70 12.75 1.00
C LYS A 62 -13.22 12.87 0.82
N LYS A 63 -13.89 13.49 1.77
CA LYS A 63 -15.30 13.84 1.63
C LYS A 63 -15.45 15.05 0.71
N ILE A 64 -16.20 14.89 -0.41
CA ILE A 64 -16.46 15.97 -1.38
C ILE A 64 -17.75 16.71 -1.02
N SER A 65 -18.79 15.98 -0.64
CA SER A 65 -20.08 16.52 -0.23
C SER A 65 -20.79 15.59 0.76
N ASN A 66 -22.04 15.88 1.12
CA ASN A 66 -22.76 15.07 2.12
C ASN A 66 -22.94 13.60 1.76
N ASN A 67 -22.89 13.25 0.46
CA ASN A 67 -23.02 11.85 0.02
C ASN A 67 -22.06 11.54 -1.13
N ARG A 68 -20.88 12.15 -1.16
CA ARG A 68 -19.86 11.92 -2.18
C ARG A 68 -18.48 11.92 -1.54
N TYR A 69 -17.73 10.90 -1.89
CA TYR A 69 -16.37 10.68 -1.41
C TYR A 69 -15.43 10.49 -2.60
N GLU A 70 -14.25 11.06 -2.53
CA GLU A 70 -13.12 10.67 -3.37
C GLU A 70 -12.36 9.59 -2.61
N VAL A 71 -12.30 8.40 -3.19
CA VAL A 71 -11.56 7.26 -2.66
C VAL A 71 -10.46 6.91 -3.65
N GLY A 72 -9.21 6.96 -3.19
CA GLY A 72 -8.04 6.53 -3.96
C GLY A 72 -7.56 5.17 -3.48
N ILE A 73 -7.21 4.31 -4.43
CA ILE A 73 -6.48 3.07 -4.21
C ILE A 73 -5.13 3.26 -4.88
N HIS A 74 -4.08 3.29 -4.08
CA HIS A 74 -2.73 3.61 -4.50
C HIS A 74 -1.87 2.36 -4.40
N ILE A 75 -1.31 1.94 -5.53
CA ILE A 75 -0.39 0.80 -5.61
C ILE A 75 1.02 1.35 -5.83
N ALA A 76 2.02 0.81 -5.17
CA ALA A 76 3.42 1.19 -5.36
C ALA A 76 3.80 1.15 -6.85
N ASP A 77 4.35 2.26 -7.37
CA ASP A 77 4.75 2.35 -8.79
C ASP A 77 6.11 1.67 -9.02
N VAL A 78 6.13 0.34 -8.88
CA VAL A 78 7.31 -0.49 -9.11
C VAL A 78 7.88 -0.24 -10.52
N SER A 79 7.01 0.03 -11.51
CA SER A 79 7.41 0.29 -12.89
C SER A 79 8.21 1.58 -13.09
N HIS A 80 8.24 2.46 -12.08
CA HIS A 80 9.12 3.62 -12.08
C HIS A 80 10.59 3.20 -11.93
N TYR A 81 10.85 2.20 -11.11
CA TYR A 81 12.20 1.70 -10.79
C TYR A 81 12.60 0.55 -11.71
N VAL A 82 11.77 -0.47 -11.82
CA VAL A 82 12.02 -1.66 -12.66
C VAL A 82 11.61 -1.35 -14.09
N ARG A 83 12.59 -0.96 -14.92
CA ARG A 83 12.36 -0.62 -16.32
C ARG A 83 12.55 -1.83 -17.22
N PRO A 84 11.78 -1.94 -18.32
CA PRO A 84 11.94 -3.04 -19.28
C PRO A 84 13.38 -3.21 -19.77
N ASN A 85 13.85 -4.46 -19.81
CA ASN A 85 15.17 -4.88 -20.27
C ASN A 85 16.36 -4.44 -19.39
N THR A 86 16.13 -3.97 -18.17
CA THR A 86 17.20 -3.76 -17.18
C THR A 86 17.57 -5.07 -16.49
N LEU A 87 18.65 -5.07 -15.71
CA LEU A 87 19.05 -6.26 -14.94
C LEU A 87 18.01 -6.62 -13.89
N LEU A 88 17.40 -5.61 -13.24
CA LEU A 88 16.29 -5.80 -12.31
C LEU A 88 15.06 -6.44 -12.97
N ASP A 89 14.70 -6.00 -14.18
CA ASP A 89 13.58 -6.56 -14.92
C ASP A 89 13.83 -8.02 -15.32
N GLN A 90 15.03 -8.34 -15.79
CA GLN A 90 15.42 -9.70 -16.15
C GLN A 90 15.39 -10.63 -14.94
N GLU A 91 15.99 -10.21 -13.82
CA GLU A 91 16.00 -10.99 -12.59
C GLU A 91 14.59 -11.20 -12.03
N ALA A 92 13.76 -10.14 -12.04
CA ALA A 92 12.36 -10.21 -11.63
C ALA A 92 11.54 -11.15 -12.53
N TYR A 93 11.80 -11.14 -13.83
CA TYR A 93 11.15 -12.04 -14.79
C TYR A 93 11.52 -13.52 -14.52
N GLU A 94 12.80 -13.80 -14.25
CA GLU A 94 13.24 -15.17 -13.93
C GLU A 94 12.67 -15.67 -12.60
N ARG A 95 12.60 -14.81 -11.57
CA ARG A 95 11.99 -15.16 -10.27
C ARG A 95 10.48 -15.30 -10.35
N ALA A 96 9.83 -14.52 -11.19
CA ALA A 96 8.39 -14.47 -11.46
C ALA A 96 7.49 -14.08 -10.26
N THR A 97 7.88 -14.38 -9.03
CA THR A 97 7.11 -14.10 -7.81
C THR A 97 7.99 -14.12 -6.57
N SER A 98 7.53 -13.49 -5.50
CA SER A 98 8.09 -13.74 -4.15
C SER A 98 7.54 -15.03 -3.59
N VAL A 99 8.39 -15.84 -2.95
CA VAL A 99 8.03 -17.12 -2.34
C VAL A 99 8.09 -16.99 -0.82
N TYR A 100 6.94 -17.15 -0.15
CA TYR A 100 6.83 -17.06 1.29
C TYR A 100 6.97 -18.44 1.93
N LEU A 101 8.04 -18.65 2.65
CA LEU A 101 8.28 -19.86 3.44
C LEU A 101 7.93 -19.59 4.91
N VAL A 102 7.89 -20.64 5.72
CA VAL A 102 7.52 -20.55 7.15
C VAL A 102 8.46 -19.63 7.94
N ASP A 103 9.74 -19.62 7.60
CA ASP A 103 10.81 -18.93 8.33
C ASP A 103 11.41 -17.72 7.58
N ARG A 104 11.10 -17.57 6.29
CA ARG A 104 11.69 -16.52 5.44
C ARG A 104 10.91 -16.26 4.16
N VAL A 105 11.26 -15.18 3.48
CA VAL A 105 10.79 -14.87 2.13
C VAL A 105 11.97 -14.95 1.17
N VAL A 106 11.73 -15.54 -0.02
CA VAL A 106 12.60 -15.41 -1.19
C VAL A 106 11.97 -14.34 -2.08
N PRO A 107 12.45 -13.09 -2.03
CA PRO A 107 11.76 -11.99 -2.68
C PRO A 107 11.99 -11.99 -4.20
N MET A 108 11.01 -11.51 -4.95
CA MET A 108 11.11 -11.29 -6.39
C MET A 108 12.04 -10.11 -6.72
N LEU A 109 12.04 -9.07 -5.89
CA LEU A 109 12.87 -7.88 -6.02
C LEU A 109 13.78 -7.70 -4.81
N PRO A 110 14.95 -7.05 -4.95
CA PRO A 110 15.82 -6.71 -3.83
C PRO A 110 15.07 -5.93 -2.74
N GLU A 111 15.41 -6.18 -1.47
CA GLU A 111 14.74 -5.57 -0.31
C GLU A 111 14.76 -4.04 -0.31
N VAL A 112 15.79 -3.41 -0.90
CA VAL A 112 15.85 -1.96 -1.07
C VAL A 112 14.69 -1.42 -1.92
N LEU A 113 14.15 -2.23 -2.83
CA LEU A 113 12.94 -1.89 -3.57
C LEU A 113 11.68 -2.29 -2.79
N SER A 114 11.54 -3.56 -2.44
CA SER A 114 10.29 -4.10 -1.85
C SER A 114 9.99 -3.54 -0.46
N ASN A 115 11.00 -3.39 0.40
CA ASN A 115 10.82 -2.94 1.79
C ASN A 115 11.07 -1.43 1.99
N ASP A 116 11.60 -0.71 0.98
CA ASP A 116 11.97 0.69 1.12
C ASP A 116 11.37 1.56 0.01
N LEU A 117 11.95 1.59 -1.18
CA LEU A 117 11.55 2.53 -2.25
C LEU A 117 10.10 2.34 -2.70
N CYS A 118 9.65 1.10 -2.85
CA CYS A 118 8.28 0.76 -3.24
C CYS A 118 7.33 0.58 -2.04
N SER A 119 7.83 0.39 -0.83
CA SER A 119 6.97 0.24 0.35
C SER A 119 6.33 1.58 0.74
N LEU A 120 5.00 1.64 0.81
CA LEU A 120 4.22 2.84 1.13
C LEU A 120 4.24 3.16 2.63
N ARG A 121 5.45 3.28 3.18
CA ARG A 121 5.69 3.47 4.61
C ARG A 121 5.08 4.79 5.12
N PRO A 122 4.60 4.81 6.38
CA PRO A 122 4.01 6.02 6.95
C PRO A 122 5.04 7.14 7.07
N GLN A 123 4.57 8.37 6.95
CA GLN A 123 5.33 9.61 7.05
C GLN A 123 6.40 9.79 5.94
N GLU A 124 6.17 9.15 4.78
CA GLU A 124 7.05 9.25 3.62
C GLU A 124 6.26 9.58 2.35
N GLU A 125 6.91 10.33 1.44
CA GLU A 125 6.41 10.52 0.08
C GLU A 125 6.73 9.29 -0.76
N LYS A 126 5.75 8.77 -1.51
CA LYS A 126 5.92 7.59 -2.35
C LYS A 126 5.28 7.78 -3.72
N LEU A 127 5.91 7.16 -4.72
CA LEU A 127 5.40 7.10 -6.08
C LEU A 127 4.42 5.94 -6.19
N THR A 128 3.24 6.23 -6.74
CA THR A 128 2.18 5.24 -6.89
C THR A 128 1.53 5.32 -8.26
N PHE A 129 0.89 4.22 -8.67
CA PHE A 129 -0.10 4.18 -9.73
C PHE A 129 -1.46 3.95 -9.08
N SER A 130 -2.44 4.79 -9.39
CA SER A 130 -3.65 4.87 -8.59
C SER A 130 -4.92 4.76 -9.42
N ALA A 131 -5.93 4.16 -8.80
CA ALA A 131 -7.32 4.22 -9.20
C ALA A 131 -8.05 5.14 -8.22
N VAL A 132 -8.70 6.18 -8.73
CA VAL A 132 -9.40 7.19 -7.92
C VAL A 132 -10.85 7.25 -8.35
N PHE A 133 -11.76 7.12 -7.40
CA PHE A 133 -13.20 7.06 -7.64
C PHE A 133 -13.94 8.16 -6.89
N THR A 134 -14.87 8.81 -7.57
CA THR A 134 -15.94 9.56 -6.89
C THR A 134 -17.10 8.60 -6.66
N ILE A 135 -17.38 8.27 -5.40
CA ILE A 135 -18.30 7.21 -5.00
C ILE A 135 -19.24 7.68 -3.88
N ASP A 136 -20.44 7.12 -3.78
CA ASP A 136 -21.34 7.33 -2.65
C ASP A 136 -21.28 6.17 -1.64
N GLU A 137 -21.98 6.34 -0.52
CA GLU A 137 -22.03 5.31 0.54
C GLU A 137 -22.59 3.96 0.06
N LYS A 138 -23.44 3.97 -0.97
CA LYS A 138 -24.02 2.74 -1.55
C LYS A 138 -23.07 2.03 -2.50
N GLY A 139 -21.90 2.59 -2.74
CA GLY A 139 -20.91 2.01 -3.66
C GLY A 139 -21.14 2.39 -5.12
N LYS A 140 -22.05 3.34 -5.43
CA LYS A 140 -22.25 3.80 -6.80
C LYS A 140 -21.11 4.73 -7.21
N VAL A 141 -20.38 4.33 -8.26
CA VAL A 141 -19.33 5.14 -8.88
C VAL A 141 -19.94 6.18 -9.82
N TYR A 142 -19.47 7.41 -9.73
CA TYR A 142 -19.87 8.54 -10.55
C TYR A 142 -18.78 8.99 -11.50
N GLU A 143 -17.52 8.96 -11.02
CA GLU A 143 -16.33 9.29 -11.80
C GLU A 143 -15.21 8.32 -11.44
N GLU A 144 -14.34 8.05 -12.40
CA GLU A 144 -13.15 7.24 -12.20
C GLU A 144 -11.97 7.86 -12.93
N TRP A 145 -10.78 7.70 -12.34
CA TRP A 145 -9.54 8.17 -12.91
C TRP A 145 -8.41 7.18 -12.57
N TYR A 146 -7.53 6.93 -13.51
CA TYR A 146 -6.38 6.04 -13.37
C TYR A 146 -5.12 6.74 -13.83
N GLY A 147 -4.04 6.61 -13.08
CA GLY A 147 -2.77 7.20 -13.48
C GLY A 147 -1.73 7.26 -12.37
N ARG A 148 -0.59 7.87 -12.74
CA ARG A 148 0.53 8.04 -11.83
C ARG A 148 0.25 9.14 -10.81
N THR A 149 0.55 8.85 -9.56
CA THR A 149 0.36 9.76 -8.44
C THR A 149 1.61 9.82 -7.57
N VAL A 150 1.65 10.83 -6.72
CA VAL A 150 2.55 10.91 -5.57
C VAL A 150 1.67 11.05 -4.33
N ILE A 151 1.92 10.21 -3.34
CA ILE A 151 1.20 10.20 -2.05
C ILE A 151 2.14 10.54 -0.91
N TYR A 152 1.55 10.89 0.24
CA TYR A 152 2.18 10.87 1.54
C TYR A 152 1.31 10.03 2.46
N SER A 153 1.84 8.91 2.97
CA SER A 153 1.09 8.03 3.86
C SER A 153 1.07 8.63 5.26
N ASP A 154 -0.10 9.05 5.75
CA ASP A 154 -0.23 9.67 7.08
C ASP A 154 -0.14 8.64 8.20
N TYR A 155 -0.72 7.44 7.98
CA TYR A 155 -0.81 6.38 8.99
C TYR A 155 -0.54 5.01 8.38
N ARG A 156 0.00 4.14 9.21
CA ARG A 156 -0.01 2.69 9.02
C ARG A 156 -0.87 2.05 10.10
N PHE A 157 -1.82 1.22 9.70
CA PHE A 157 -2.63 0.43 10.62
C PHE A 157 -2.41 -1.06 10.42
N ALA A 158 -2.53 -1.83 11.51
CA ALA A 158 -2.73 -3.27 11.42
C ALA A 158 -4.22 -3.59 11.22
N TYR A 159 -4.53 -4.74 10.60
CA TYR A 159 -5.90 -5.21 10.45
C TYR A 159 -6.64 -5.22 11.78
N GLU A 160 -5.99 -5.67 12.86
CA GLU A 160 -6.59 -5.77 14.19
C GLU A 160 -6.90 -4.40 14.80
N GLU A 161 -6.09 -3.38 14.48
CA GLU A 161 -6.33 -2.00 14.94
C GLU A 161 -7.59 -1.41 14.30
N VAL A 162 -7.70 -1.56 12.97
CA VAL A 162 -8.87 -1.10 12.22
C VAL A 162 -10.11 -1.87 12.61
N GLN A 163 -10.02 -3.19 12.77
CA GLN A 163 -11.13 -4.03 13.21
C GLN A 163 -11.62 -3.64 14.60
N CYS A 164 -10.70 -3.36 15.53
CA CYS A 164 -11.05 -2.87 16.89
C CYS A 164 -11.87 -1.57 16.83
N MET A 165 -11.44 -0.58 16.02
CA MET A 165 -12.17 0.68 15.86
C MET A 165 -13.55 0.50 15.23
N ILE A 166 -13.67 -0.41 14.25
CA ILE A 166 -14.93 -0.70 13.55
C ILE A 166 -15.92 -1.38 14.50
N GLU A 167 -15.50 -2.39 15.26
CA GLU A 167 -16.36 -3.16 16.15
C GLU A 167 -16.84 -2.36 17.37
N GLN A 168 -15.97 -1.52 17.92
CA GLN A 168 -16.30 -0.69 19.08
C GLN A 168 -17.01 0.61 18.72
N GLU A 169 -17.04 0.96 17.44
CA GLU A 169 -17.55 2.26 16.95
C GLU A 169 -16.90 3.47 17.68
N LYS A 170 -15.60 3.36 17.96
CA LYS A 170 -14.81 4.36 18.70
C LYS A 170 -13.45 4.58 18.04
N PRO A 171 -12.92 5.81 18.12
CA PRO A 171 -11.60 6.13 17.59
C PRO A 171 -10.44 5.63 18.50
N ILE A 172 -10.65 4.53 19.23
CA ILE A 172 -9.72 3.99 20.23
C ILE A 172 -9.21 2.64 19.75
N VAL A 173 -7.89 2.47 19.80
CA VAL A 173 -7.22 1.18 19.60
C VAL A 173 -6.72 0.69 20.95
N GLU A 174 -7.30 -0.40 21.43
CA GLU A 174 -6.89 -1.01 22.70
C GLU A 174 -5.46 -1.59 22.61
N ALA A 175 -4.75 -1.57 23.74
CA ALA A 175 -3.35 -2.03 23.82
C ALA A 175 -3.11 -3.42 23.21
N LYS A 176 -4.04 -4.37 23.41
CA LYS A 176 -3.92 -5.76 22.87
C LYS A 176 -3.96 -5.83 21.35
N HIS A 177 -4.59 -4.86 20.68
CA HIS A 177 -4.69 -4.78 19.22
C HIS A 177 -3.64 -3.88 18.60
N SER A 178 -3.09 -2.94 19.37
CA SER A 178 -2.11 -1.96 18.94
C SER A 178 -0.78 -2.58 18.48
N LEU A 179 -0.20 -1.98 17.46
CA LEU A 179 1.15 -2.29 16.98
C LEU A 179 2.23 -1.99 18.04
N THR A 180 1.99 -0.97 18.88
CA THR A 180 2.93 -0.52 19.91
C THR A 180 2.70 -1.20 21.27
N GLY A 181 1.62 -1.98 21.41
CA GLY A 181 1.22 -2.58 22.68
C GLY A 181 0.65 -1.58 23.69
N THR A 182 0.37 -0.34 23.27
CA THR A 182 -0.23 0.70 24.10
C THR A 182 -1.54 1.17 23.49
N GLU A 183 -2.52 1.51 24.35
CA GLU A 183 -3.78 2.10 23.92
C GLU A 183 -3.53 3.51 23.35
N TYR A 184 -4.19 3.84 22.25
CA TYR A 184 -4.16 5.18 21.69
C TYR A 184 -5.47 5.54 20.99
N THR A 185 -5.67 6.85 20.77
CA THR A 185 -6.84 7.38 20.07
C THR A 185 -6.41 7.99 18.74
N VAL A 186 -7.09 7.63 17.66
CA VAL A 186 -6.88 8.28 16.35
C VAL A 186 -7.69 9.58 16.25
N PRO A 187 -7.26 10.55 15.43
CA PRO A 187 -8.06 11.74 15.16
C PRO A 187 -9.44 11.37 14.58
N GLU A 188 -10.46 12.14 14.95
CA GLU A 188 -11.85 11.87 14.56
C GLU A 188 -12.03 11.79 13.04
N HIS A 189 -11.35 12.62 12.26
CA HIS A 189 -11.44 12.60 10.79
C HIS A 189 -10.88 11.30 10.18
N VAL A 190 -9.87 10.69 10.81
CA VAL A 190 -9.30 9.38 10.41
C VAL A 190 -10.31 8.27 10.71
N PHE A 191 -10.86 8.27 11.92
CA PHE A 191 -11.89 7.32 12.32
C PHE A 191 -13.11 7.38 11.40
N ASN A 192 -13.61 8.58 11.09
CA ASN A 192 -14.73 8.78 10.18
C ASN A 192 -14.42 8.29 8.76
N ALA A 193 -13.18 8.43 8.29
CA ALA A 193 -12.75 7.89 7.01
C ALA A 193 -12.80 6.35 7.01
N ILE A 194 -12.27 5.71 8.06
CA ILE A 194 -12.31 4.25 8.24
C ILE A 194 -13.74 3.73 8.25
N GLN A 195 -14.64 4.37 9.01
CA GLN A 195 -16.06 3.97 9.07
C GLN A 195 -16.75 4.10 7.71
N SER A 196 -16.51 5.21 7.00
CA SER A 196 -17.08 5.43 5.67
C SER A 196 -16.58 4.41 4.66
N LEU A 197 -15.28 4.13 4.63
CA LEU A 197 -14.69 3.10 3.76
C LEU A 197 -15.23 1.70 4.07
N ASN A 198 -15.40 1.35 5.35
CA ASN A 198 -16.00 0.09 5.78
C ASN A 198 -17.45 -0.04 5.29
N SER A 199 -18.26 1.03 5.40
CA SER A 199 -19.64 1.06 4.91
C SER A 199 -19.68 0.85 3.39
N ILE A 200 -18.89 1.58 2.63
CA ILE A 200 -18.78 1.45 1.18
C ILE A 200 -18.35 0.03 0.79
N ALA A 201 -17.32 -0.52 1.45
CA ALA A 201 -16.80 -1.86 1.16
C ALA A 201 -17.85 -2.96 1.43
N LYS A 202 -18.64 -2.84 2.51
CA LYS A 202 -19.74 -3.76 2.81
C LYS A 202 -20.82 -3.73 1.72
N ASN A 203 -21.23 -2.54 1.30
CA ASN A 203 -22.23 -2.38 0.24
C ASN A 203 -21.74 -2.94 -1.11
N LEU A 204 -20.50 -2.66 -1.49
CA LEU A 204 -19.89 -3.22 -2.69
C LEU A 204 -19.80 -4.75 -2.66
N ARG A 205 -19.45 -5.33 -1.50
CA ARG A 205 -19.41 -6.78 -1.30
C ARG A 205 -20.79 -7.41 -1.43
N GLU A 206 -21.81 -6.83 -0.78
CA GLU A 206 -23.17 -7.31 -0.88
C GLU A 206 -23.70 -7.32 -2.31
N ASP A 207 -23.45 -6.25 -3.08
CA ASP A 207 -23.88 -6.15 -4.47
C ASP A 207 -23.16 -7.16 -5.37
N ARG A 208 -21.90 -7.45 -5.08
CA ARG A 208 -21.14 -8.51 -5.79
C ARG A 208 -21.68 -9.90 -5.49
N MET A 209 -22.12 -10.15 -4.26
CA MET A 209 -22.67 -11.48 -3.86
C MET A 209 -24.08 -11.74 -4.37
N LYS A 210 -24.82 -10.70 -4.82
CA LYS A 210 -26.15 -10.82 -5.43
C LYS A 210 -26.11 -11.13 -6.92
N LYS A 211 -24.96 -11.00 -7.57
CA LYS A 211 -24.69 -11.33 -8.98
C LYS A 211 -24.19 -12.76 -9.12
#